data_4eeb62ee956ba805965ef9d0a7b39ee0
#
_entry.id   4eeb62ee956ba805965ef9d0a7b39ee0
#
_cell.length_a   1.000
_cell.length_b   1.000
_cell.length_c   1.000
_cell.angle_alpha   90.00
_cell.angle_beta   90.00
_cell.angle_gamma   90.00
#
_symmetry.space_group_name_H-M   'P 1'
#
loop_
_entity.id
_entity.type
_entity.pdbx_description
1 polymer ?
#
loop_
_entity_poly.entity_id
_entity_poly.type
_entity_poly.pdbx_seq_one_letter_code
_entity_poly.pdbx_strand_id
1 'polypeptide(L)'
;MAVARALLSPAESERVAIGRDFPTAGTGDRLPDIATDDCKVVVLSTEDNTRDSLLRCGEMLSSILLDATMAGLATCTLSHLTEVPASRRIVSALTGSQSIPQVLIRIGSSCGHDDLTPRTPRRPVSEVLS
;
A
#
# COMPACT_ATOMS: atom_id res chain seq x y z
N MET A 1 7.92 -14.61 12.21
CA MET A 1 8.95 -13.60 12.49
C MET A 1 9.77 -13.30 11.21
N ALA A 2 9.78 -12.04 10.76
CA ALA A 2 10.81 -11.42 9.94
C ALA A 2 11.06 -11.96 8.52
N VAL A 3 10.11 -11.81 7.60
CA VAL A 3 10.43 -12.04 6.18
C VAL A 3 10.32 -10.76 5.36
N ALA A 4 9.56 -9.75 5.78
CA ALA A 4 9.68 -8.41 5.18
C ALA A 4 11.09 -7.81 5.41
N ARG A 5 11.78 -8.20 6.49
CA ARG A 5 13.17 -7.81 6.78
C ARG A 5 14.20 -8.51 5.89
N ALA A 6 13.88 -9.68 5.36
CA ALA A 6 14.81 -10.45 4.51
C ALA A 6 14.93 -9.91 3.07
N LEU A 7 14.03 -9.01 2.67
CA LEU A 7 14.03 -8.36 1.36
C LEU A 7 14.68 -6.97 1.37
N LEU A 8 14.94 -6.41 2.56
CA LEU A 8 15.61 -5.13 2.72
C LEU A 8 17.09 -5.36 3.03
N SER A 9 17.95 -4.58 2.40
CA SER A 9 19.36 -4.54 2.81
C SER A 9 19.47 -4.04 4.26
N PRO A 10 20.56 -4.37 5.00
CA PRO A 10 20.77 -3.88 6.35
C PRO A 10 20.67 -2.34 6.46
N ALA A 11 21.18 -1.63 5.46
CA ALA A 11 21.13 -0.17 5.39
C ALA A 11 19.71 0.39 5.14
N GLU A 12 18.84 -0.37 4.48
CA GLU A 12 17.43 -0.01 4.28
C GLU A 12 16.61 -0.33 5.53
N SER A 13 16.93 -1.42 6.23
CA SER A 13 16.27 -1.81 7.47
C SER A 13 16.49 -0.78 8.60
N GLU A 14 17.66 -0.14 8.66
CA GLU A 14 17.95 0.91 9.64
C GLU A 14 17.22 2.24 9.34
N ARG A 15 16.78 2.45 8.10
CA ARG A 15 16.08 3.67 7.67
C ARG A 15 14.57 3.62 7.90
N VAL A 16 14.04 2.44 8.20
CA VAL A 16 12.60 2.27 8.46
C VAL A 16 12.36 2.47 9.96
N ALA A 17 11.93 3.66 10.34
CA ALA A 17 11.62 4.03 11.73
C ALA A 17 10.46 3.22 12.33
N ILE A 18 9.66 2.56 11.51
CA ILE A 18 8.52 1.73 11.92
C ILE A 18 8.78 0.30 11.44
N GLY A 19 9.38 -0.51 12.31
CA GLY A 19 9.53 -1.94 12.07
C GLY A 19 8.19 -2.65 12.18
N ARG A 20 7.43 -2.73 11.08
CA ARG A 20 6.26 -3.61 11.01
C ARG A 20 6.74 -4.98 10.55
N ASP A 21 6.70 -5.95 11.45
CA ASP A 21 6.88 -7.35 11.08
C ASP A 21 5.58 -7.87 10.46
N PHE A 22 5.57 -8.01 9.15
CA PHE A 22 4.50 -8.72 8.47
C PHE A 22 4.81 -10.21 8.47
N PRO A 23 3.93 -11.07 9.02
CA PRO A 23 4.12 -12.51 8.88
C PRO A 23 4.04 -12.85 7.39
N THR A 24 5.11 -13.38 6.84
CA THR A 24 5.04 -13.95 5.49
C THR A 24 4.26 -15.25 5.57
N ALA A 25 3.13 -15.28 4.91
CA ALA A 25 2.56 -16.52 4.44
C ALA A 25 3.65 -17.29 3.67
N GLY A 26 3.73 -18.59 3.92
CA GLY A 26 4.84 -19.43 3.53
C GLY A 26 5.33 -19.25 2.10
N THR A 27 6.56 -19.61 1.89
CA THR A 27 7.34 -19.55 0.64
C THR A 27 6.72 -20.27 -0.58
N GLY A 28 5.46 -20.71 -0.50
CA GLY A 28 4.71 -21.41 -1.55
C GLY A 28 3.84 -20.55 -2.46
N ASP A 29 3.45 -19.35 -2.02
CA ASP A 29 2.56 -18.45 -2.77
C ASP A 29 3.33 -17.39 -3.57
N ARG A 30 4.31 -17.81 -4.35
CA ARG A 30 4.73 -16.97 -5.47
C ARG A 30 3.59 -16.99 -6.48
N LEU A 31 2.96 -15.82 -6.67
CA LEU A 31 2.08 -15.58 -7.81
C LEU A 31 2.76 -16.11 -9.08
N PRO A 32 2.03 -16.82 -9.96
CA PRO A 32 2.58 -17.26 -11.23
C PRO A 32 3.20 -16.05 -11.93
N ASP A 33 4.28 -16.28 -12.65
CA ASP A 33 5.05 -15.27 -13.38
C ASP A 33 4.08 -14.36 -14.18
N ILE A 34 3.76 -13.21 -13.63
CA ILE A 34 2.99 -12.18 -14.32
C ILE A 34 3.98 -11.53 -15.26
N ALA A 35 3.95 -11.92 -16.52
CA ALA A 35 4.87 -11.45 -17.55
C ALA A 35 4.79 -9.91 -17.74
N THR A 36 3.66 -9.27 -17.38
CA THR A 36 3.46 -7.83 -17.53
C THR A 36 2.54 -7.32 -16.41
N ASP A 37 3.00 -6.32 -15.68
CA ASP A 37 2.18 -5.63 -14.68
C ASP A 37 1.52 -4.40 -15.30
N ASP A 38 0.26 -4.52 -15.70
CA ASP A 38 -0.53 -3.45 -16.33
C ASP A 38 -1.17 -2.49 -15.32
N CYS A 39 -0.84 -2.61 -14.04
CA CYS A 39 -1.39 -1.70 -13.03
C CYS A 39 -0.92 -0.25 -13.25
N LYS A 40 -1.73 0.68 -12.78
CA LYS A 40 -1.39 2.10 -12.73
C LYS A 40 -1.14 2.49 -11.28
N VAL A 41 -0.24 3.44 -11.08
CA VAL A 41 0.01 4.05 -9.77
C VAL A 41 -0.51 5.47 -9.78
N VAL A 42 -1.46 5.74 -8.91
CA VAL A 42 -2.00 7.07 -8.65
C VAL A 42 -1.30 7.64 -7.41
N VAL A 43 -0.86 8.88 -7.49
CA VAL A 43 -0.27 9.59 -6.35
C VAL A 43 -1.21 10.69 -5.92
N LEU A 44 -1.69 10.64 -4.68
CA LEU A 44 -2.41 11.74 -4.07
C LEU A 44 -1.43 12.66 -3.36
N SER A 45 -1.50 13.94 -3.69
CA SER A 45 -0.63 14.97 -3.15
C SER A 45 -1.44 16.17 -2.65
N THR A 46 -0.88 16.88 -1.69
CA THR A 46 -1.45 18.13 -1.13
C THR A 46 -0.49 19.29 -1.36
N GLU A 47 -1.00 20.50 -1.34
CA GLU A 47 -0.17 21.71 -1.44
C GLU A 47 0.64 21.94 -0.16
N ASP A 48 0.04 21.56 0.99
CA ASP A 48 0.64 21.69 2.31
C ASP A 48 0.29 20.49 3.21
N ASN A 49 0.80 20.49 4.45
CA ASN A 49 0.50 19.51 5.48
C ASN A 49 -0.50 20.02 6.52
N THR A 50 -1.37 20.96 6.17
CA THR A 50 -2.43 21.40 7.09
C THR A 50 -3.43 20.26 7.31
N ARG A 51 -4.11 20.32 8.46
CA ARG A 51 -5.14 19.34 8.80
C ARG A 51 -6.25 19.27 7.76
N ASP A 52 -6.65 20.40 7.22
CA ASP A 52 -7.70 20.50 6.19
C ASP A 52 -7.25 19.85 4.89
N SER A 53 -6.03 20.11 4.44
CA SER A 53 -5.47 19.49 3.24
C SER A 53 -5.35 17.97 3.38
N LEU A 54 -4.92 17.49 4.55
CA LEU A 54 -4.84 16.05 4.83
C LEU A 54 -6.22 15.39 4.91
N LEU A 55 -7.22 16.07 5.48
CA LEU A 55 -8.60 15.58 5.53
C LEU A 55 -9.17 15.43 4.11
N ARG A 56 -9.04 16.46 3.28
CA ARG A 56 -9.47 16.41 1.87
C ARG A 56 -8.76 15.33 1.08
N CYS A 57 -7.48 15.11 1.34
CA CYS A 57 -6.72 14.02 0.74
C CYS A 57 -7.32 12.65 1.14
N GLY A 58 -7.71 12.47 2.40
CA GLY A 58 -8.38 11.26 2.89
C GLY A 58 -9.76 11.05 2.27
N GLU A 59 -10.55 12.11 2.09
CA GLU A 59 -11.85 12.07 1.40
C GLU A 59 -11.67 11.64 -0.07
N MET A 60 -10.69 12.21 -0.76
CA MET A 60 -10.37 11.85 -2.14
C MET A 60 -9.87 10.39 -2.24
N LEU A 61 -9.03 9.95 -1.30
CA LEU A 61 -8.60 8.56 -1.21
C LEU A 61 -9.81 7.62 -1.11
N SER A 62 -10.73 7.92 -0.20
CA SER A 62 -11.95 7.13 -0.01
C SER A 62 -12.79 7.05 -1.29
N SER A 63 -12.97 8.17 -1.97
CA SER A 63 -13.70 8.23 -3.26
C SER A 63 -13.06 7.36 -4.32
N ILE A 64 -11.74 7.46 -4.50
CA ILE A 64 -10.99 6.66 -5.50
C ILE A 64 -11.11 5.16 -5.19
N LEU A 65 -11.00 4.76 -3.93
CA LEU A 65 -11.11 3.34 -3.56
C LEU A 65 -12.52 2.78 -3.82
N LEU A 66 -13.57 3.58 -3.57
CA LEU A 66 -14.95 3.21 -3.87
C LEU A 66 -15.17 3.10 -5.38
N ASP A 67 -14.73 4.09 -6.16
CA ASP A 67 -14.85 4.09 -7.61
C ASP A 67 -14.11 2.91 -8.24
N ALA A 68 -12.89 2.61 -7.78
CA ALA A 68 -12.14 1.44 -8.22
C ALA A 68 -12.88 0.13 -7.91
N THR A 69 -13.45 0.03 -6.71
CA THR A 69 -14.26 -1.14 -6.31
C THR A 69 -15.48 -1.30 -7.20
N MET A 70 -16.20 -0.22 -7.48
CA MET A 70 -17.37 -0.24 -8.36
C MET A 70 -16.99 -0.61 -9.80
N ALA A 71 -15.79 -0.24 -10.23
CA ALA A 71 -15.25 -0.62 -11.53
C ALA A 71 -14.69 -2.06 -11.58
N GLY A 72 -14.74 -2.81 -10.48
CA GLY A 72 -14.20 -4.17 -10.39
C GLY A 72 -12.67 -4.23 -10.40
N LEU A 73 -11.99 -3.13 -10.02
CA LEU A 73 -10.55 -3.05 -9.97
C LEU A 73 -10.02 -3.37 -8.57
N ALA A 74 -8.88 -4.05 -8.53
CA ALA A 74 -8.12 -4.28 -7.32
C ALA A 74 -7.27 -3.04 -6.97
N THR A 75 -7.16 -2.74 -5.69
CA THR A 75 -6.38 -1.60 -5.19
C THR A 75 -5.40 -2.01 -4.10
N CYS A 76 -4.24 -1.37 -4.06
CA CYS A 76 -3.28 -1.50 -2.98
C CYS A 76 -2.78 -0.10 -2.59
N THR A 77 -3.12 0.32 -1.37
CA THR A 77 -2.71 1.63 -0.83
C THR A 77 -1.35 1.52 -0.17
N LEU A 78 -0.44 2.40 -0.53
CA LEU A 78 0.95 2.43 -0.07
C LEU A 78 1.25 3.78 0.58
N SER A 79 1.37 3.82 1.90
CA SER A 79 1.72 5.03 2.66
C SER A 79 3.20 5.07 3.05
N HIS A 80 3.83 3.91 3.24
CA HIS A 80 5.21 3.83 3.75
C HIS A 80 6.25 4.58 2.89
N LEU A 81 6.01 4.69 1.57
CA LEU A 81 6.90 5.44 0.66
C LEU A 81 6.84 6.96 0.91
N THR A 82 5.75 7.45 1.47
CA THR A 82 5.56 8.87 1.77
C THR A 82 5.87 9.22 3.23
N GLU A 83 6.01 8.24 4.11
CA GLU A 83 6.39 8.42 5.51
C GLU A 83 7.87 8.77 5.65
N VAL A 84 8.73 8.23 4.78
CA VAL A 84 10.18 8.47 4.81
C VAL A 84 10.54 9.66 3.91
N PRO A 85 11.19 10.72 4.44
CA PRO A 85 11.47 11.95 3.68
C PRO A 85 12.31 11.71 2.41
N ALA A 86 13.21 10.74 2.41
CA ALA A 86 14.03 10.41 1.25
C ALA A 86 13.20 9.84 0.09
N SER A 87 12.35 8.84 0.36
CA SER A 87 11.46 8.24 -0.66
C SER A 87 10.37 9.21 -1.09
N ARG A 88 9.82 10.02 -0.19
CA ARG A 88 8.87 11.09 -0.54
C ARG A 88 9.44 12.05 -1.59
N ARG A 89 10.71 12.46 -1.43
CA ARG A 89 11.39 13.32 -2.42
C ARG A 89 11.53 12.66 -3.78
N ILE A 90 11.80 11.36 -3.82
CA ILE A 90 11.87 10.60 -5.07
C ILE A 90 10.49 10.58 -5.75
N VAL A 91 9.44 10.28 -5.01
CA VAL A 91 8.06 10.30 -5.54
C VAL A 91 7.70 11.69 -6.07
N SER A 92 8.00 12.76 -5.32
CA SER A 92 7.78 14.14 -5.76
C SER A 92 8.54 14.46 -7.06
N ALA A 93 9.78 14.03 -7.18
CA ALA A 93 10.58 14.23 -8.39
C ALA A 93 9.99 13.48 -9.60
N LEU A 94 9.48 12.26 -9.40
CA LEU A 94 8.86 11.45 -10.45
C LEU A 94 7.54 12.05 -10.95
N THR A 95 6.75 12.67 -10.06
CA THR A 95 5.51 13.34 -10.45
C THR A 95 5.72 14.69 -11.13
N GLY A 96 6.91 15.27 -11.03
CA GLY A 96 7.21 16.61 -11.52
C GLY A 96 6.42 17.73 -10.85
N SER A 97 5.75 17.43 -9.74
CA SER A 97 4.89 18.35 -8.99
C SER A 97 5.62 18.95 -7.79
N GLN A 98 5.30 20.20 -7.47
CA GLN A 98 5.73 20.86 -6.23
C GLN A 98 4.88 20.43 -5.02
N SER A 99 3.79 19.69 -5.26
CA SER A 99 2.89 19.20 -4.22
C SER A 99 3.56 18.11 -3.39
N ILE A 100 3.07 17.94 -2.17
CA ILE A 100 3.60 16.98 -1.20
C ILE A 100 2.86 15.64 -1.38
N PRO A 101 3.53 14.56 -1.82
CA PRO A 101 2.91 13.24 -1.91
C PRO A 101 2.50 12.73 -0.52
N GLN A 102 1.25 12.31 -0.40
CA GLN A 102 0.67 11.79 0.85
C GLN A 102 0.46 10.28 0.80
N VAL A 103 -0.03 9.76 -0.33
CA VAL A 103 -0.30 8.32 -0.48
C VAL A 103 -0.21 7.91 -1.94
N LEU A 104 0.25 6.69 -2.18
CA LEU A 104 0.22 6.06 -3.48
C LEU A 104 -0.85 4.96 -3.48
N ILE A 105 -1.53 4.80 -4.61
CA ILE A 105 -2.52 3.75 -4.80
C ILE A 105 -2.15 3.01 -6.08
N ARG A 106 -1.85 1.74 -5.96
CA ARG A 106 -1.70 0.85 -7.11
C ARG A 106 -3.08 0.34 -7.47
N ILE A 107 -3.50 0.49 -8.74
CA ILE A 107 -4.83 0.12 -9.23
C ILE A 107 -4.64 -0.75 -10.47
N GLY A 108 -5.33 -1.88 -10.53
CA GLY A 108 -5.26 -2.79 -11.67
C GLY A 108 -6.32 -3.87 -11.62
N SER A 109 -6.37 -4.71 -12.64
CA SER A 109 -7.23 -5.88 -12.63
C SER A 109 -6.66 -6.94 -11.70
N SER A 110 -7.51 -7.62 -10.92
CA SER A 110 -7.08 -8.80 -10.18
C SER A 110 -6.96 -9.97 -11.16
N CYS A 111 -5.85 -10.69 -11.09
CA CYS A 111 -5.68 -11.90 -11.88
C CYS A 111 -6.46 -13.02 -11.22
N GLY A 112 -7.75 -13.12 -11.40
CA GLY A 112 -8.63 -14.29 -11.15
C GLY A 112 -8.29 -15.32 -10.05
N HIS A 113 -7.43 -14.95 -9.09
CA HIS A 113 -6.93 -15.82 -8.03
C HIS A 113 -7.75 -15.73 -6.73
N ASP A 114 -8.89 -15.03 -6.77
CA ASP A 114 -9.76 -14.86 -5.58
C ASP A 114 -10.25 -16.20 -4.98
N ASP A 115 -10.27 -17.26 -5.78
CA ASP A 115 -10.70 -18.59 -5.31
C ASP A 115 -9.58 -19.42 -4.67
N LEU A 116 -8.32 -19.03 -4.80
CA LEU A 116 -7.18 -19.84 -4.34
C LEU A 116 -6.58 -19.39 -3.02
N THR A 117 -6.85 -18.16 -2.58
CA THR A 117 -6.34 -17.68 -1.30
C THR A 117 -7.34 -17.98 -0.19
N PRO A 118 -7.02 -18.85 0.76
CA PRO A 118 -7.91 -19.14 1.88
C PRO A 118 -8.14 -17.85 2.67
N ARG A 119 -9.40 -17.55 2.97
CA ARG A 119 -9.75 -16.39 3.78
C ARG A 119 -9.06 -16.48 5.14
N THR A 120 -8.43 -15.41 5.57
CA THR A 120 -7.86 -15.33 6.92
C THR A 120 -8.96 -15.63 7.95
N PRO A 121 -8.79 -16.66 8.80
CA PRO A 121 -9.82 -17.01 9.77
C PRO A 121 -10.03 -15.86 10.75
N ARG A 122 -11.28 -15.58 11.07
CA ARG A 122 -11.64 -14.61 12.11
C ARG A 122 -11.50 -15.28 13.48
N ARG A 123 -10.97 -14.55 14.47
CA ARG A 123 -11.00 -15.00 15.85
C ARG A 123 -12.44 -15.13 16.33
N PRO A 124 -12.78 -16.17 17.11
CA PRO A 124 -14.11 -16.28 17.72
C PRO A 124 -14.40 -15.08 18.63
N VAL A 125 -15.65 -14.67 18.68
CA VAL A 125 -16.10 -13.50 19.45
C VAL A 125 -15.70 -13.63 20.94
N SER A 126 -15.70 -14.84 21.49
CA SER A 126 -15.30 -15.13 22.87
C SER A 126 -13.82 -14.83 23.18
N GLU A 127 -12.96 -14.73 22.16
CA GLU A 127 -11.56 -14.35 22.35
C GLU A 127 -11.33 -12.83 22.25
N VAL A 128 -12.35 -12.11 21.76
CA VAL A 128 -12.24 -10.65 21.50
C VAL A 128 -13.02 -9.84 22.53
N LEU A 129 -14.11 -10.41 23.07
CA LEU A 129 -14.92 -9.82 24.10
C LEU A 129 -14.67 -10.58 25.43
N SER A 130 -13.83 -10.04 26.26
CA SER A 130 -13.61 -10.44 27.66
C SER A 130 -14.24 -9.43 28.60
#